data_4d12546cc013bddca23096c3f49d7ece
#
_entry.id   4d12546cc013bddca23096c3f49d7ece
#
_cell.length_a   1.000
_cell.length_b   1.000
_cell.length_c   1.000
_cell.angle_alpha   90.00
_cell.angle_beta   90.00
_cell.angle_gamma   90.00
#
_symmetry.space_group_name_H-M   'P 1'
#
loop_
_entity.id
_entity.type
_entity.pdbx_description
1 polymer ?
#
loop_
_entity_poly.entity_id
_entity_poly.type
_entity_poly.pdbx_seq_one_letter_code
_entity_poly.pdbx_strand_id
1 'polypeptide(L)'
;ELHYPEPLDLDPHPDTLQSVQELYLQGVHVDQYRHCQIRPDVYFEEALRRDPKHLPTLIALGEYRYRNGFYLEAEALLRRALDVEHTCNLRYADGEADYLLGLTLDAQGKTAEAYDQFYTAAWSGATVAKAMSKIAAIDGRNRDYKKMLEHAAVALESAARHPLASVYAALAEWKLGREAAAMERLDRALGFDPMNDFAAYVKVLLEGGAVPEFAASRRSDFSQIALDIAFDLIDGGFESEAEALLANTPDPTTPM
;
A
#
# COMPACT_ATOMS: atom_id res chain seq x y z
N GLU A 1 8.48 -26.28 47.26
CA GLU A 1 9.14 -25.30 46.38
C GLU A 1 8.24 -25.08 45.17
N LEU A 2 7.80 -23.85 44.97
CA LEU A 2 7.05 -23.49 43.75
C LEU A 2 8.05 -23.45 42.58
N HIS A 3 7.95 -24.40 41.68
CA HIS A 3 8.72 -24.42 40.46
C HIS A 3 8.04 -23.47 39.46
N TYR A 4 8.65 -22.28 39.24
CA TYR A 4 8.22 -21.39 38.21
C TYR A 4 8.73 -21.94 36.87
N PRO A 5 7.88 -22.01 35.83
CA PRO A 5 8.35 -22.35 34.50
C PRO A 5 9.39 -21.35 34.01
N GLU A 6 10.37 -21.80 33.28
CA GLU A 6 11.34 -20.91 32.64
C GLU A 6 10.61 -19.91 31.74
N PRO A 7 11.08 -18.65 31.68
CA PRO A 7 10.52 -17.68 30.76
C PRO A 7 10.57 -18.22 29.32
N LEU A 8 9.48 -18.05 28.59
CA LEU A 8 9.45 -18.42 27.18
C LEU A 8 10.41 -17.49 26.43
N ASP A 9 11.34 -18.09 25.67
CA ASP A 9 12.15 -17.31 24.71
C ASP A 9 11.26 -16.97 23.51
N LEU A 10 10.78 -15.73 23.47
CA LEU A 10 9.89 -15.25 22.41
C LEU A 10 10.62 -14.96 21.09
N ASP A 11 11.93 -14.72 21.18
CA ASP A 11 12.76 -14.33 20.05
C ASP A 11 14.05 -15.19 20.00
N PRO A 12 13.93 -16.50 19.75
CA PRO A 12 15.06 -17.40 19.71
C PRO A 12 16.03 -17.01 18.59
N HIS A 13 17.34 -17.12 18.84
CA HIS A 13 18.34 -16.81 17.82
C HIS A 13 18.11 -17.71 16.57
N PRO A 14 18.25 -17.15 15.34
CA PRO A 14 17.98 -17.89 14.09
C PRO A 14 18.66 -19.28 14.00
N ASP A 15 19.87 -19.42 14.54
CA ASP A 15 20.63 -20.69 14.51
C ASP A 15 19.98 -21.78 15.37
N THR A 16 19.15 -21.42 16.34
CA THR A 16 18.49 -22.40 17.25
C THR A 16 17.23 -22.99 16.64
N LEU A 17 16.65 -22.33 15.64
CA LEU A 17 15.46 -22.79 14.93
C LEU A 17 15.83 -23.91 13.95
N GLN A 18 15.02 -24.97 13.94
CA GLN A 18 15.39 -26.20 13.21
C GLN A 18 14.96 -26.15 11.75
N SER A 19 13.81 -25.61 11.43
CA SER A 19 13.24 -25.63 10.08
C SER A 19 13.21 -24.26 9.42
N VAL A 20 13.18 -24.24 8.09
CA VAL A 20 12.99 -23.03 7.28
C VAL A 20 11.63 -22.39 7.59
N GLN A 21 10.59 -23.22 7.83
CA GLN A 21 9.27 -22.73 8.16
C GLN A 21 9.22 -22.01 9.52
N GLU A 22 9.94 -22.52 10.54
CA GLU A 22 10.05 -21.85 11.84
C GLU A 22 10.75 -20.49 11.69
N LEU A 23 11.83 -20.43 10.93
CA LEU A 23 12.53 -19.18 10.63
C LEU A 23 11.62 -18.17 9.93
N TYR A 24 10.88 -18.60 8.91
CA TYR A 24 9.91 -17.76 8.22
C TYR A 24 8.85 -17.20 9.18
N LEU A 25 8.22 -18.07 9.97
CA LEU A 25 7.18 -17.67 10.92
C LEU A 25 7.70 -16.74 12.00
N GLN A 26 8.91 -16.97 12.51
CA GLN A 26 9.53 -16.09 13.48
C GLN A 26 9.87 -14.73 12.87
N GLY A 27 10.37 -14.69 11.64
CA GLY A 27 10.60 -13.44 10.92
C GLY A 27 9.30 -12.63 10.74
N VAL A 28 8.22 -13.28 10.33
CA VAL A 28 6.88 -12.66 10.21
C VAL A 28 6.39 -12.16 11.57
N HIS A 29 6.57 -12.94 12.63
CA HIS A 29 6.19 -12.55 13.99
C HIS A 29 6.92 -11.28 14.41
N VAL A 30 8.24 -11.25 14.30
CA VAL A 30 9.07 -10.08 14.65
C VAL A 30 8.67 -8.84 13.83
N ASP A 31 8.37 -9.02 12.54
CA ASP A 31 7.95 -7.92 11.66
C ASP A 31 6.57 -7.36 12.06
N GLN A 32 5.61 -8.24 12.35
CA GLN A 32 4.25 -7.85 12.75
C GLN A 32 4.22 -7.10 14.09
N TYR A 33 4.99 -7.56 15.07
CA TYR A 33 5.04 -6.94 16.40
C TYR A 33 6.08 -5.81 16.49
N ARG A 34 6.81 -5.53 15.39
CA ARG A 34 7.81 -4.45 15.29
C ARG A 34 8.75 -4.43 16.48
N HIS A 35 9.40 -5.57 16.73
CA HIS A 35 10.31 -5.71 17.86
C HIS A 35 11.48 -4.71 17.72
N CYS A 36 11.73 -3.87 18.74
CA CYS A 36 12.69 -2.77 18.63
C CYS A 36 14.17 -3.22 18.67
N GLN A 37 14.45 -4.44 19.11
CA GLN A 37 15.80 -4.96 19.28
C GLN A 37 16.21 -5.98 18.22
N ILE A 38 15.25 -6.61 17.56
CA ILE A 38 15.49 -7.69 16.59
C ILE A 38 14.87 -7.32 15.26
N ARG A 39 15.65 -7.51 14.21
CA ARG A 39 15.21 -7.24 12.85
C ARG A 39 14.69 -8.53 12.20
N PRO A 40 13.56 -8.50 11.49
CA PRO A 40 12.98 -9.68 10.86
C PRO A 40 13.86 -10.28 9.77
N ASP A 41 14.67 -9.45 9.08
CA ASP A 41 15.51 -9.90 7.97
C ASP A 41 16.57 -10.93 8.39
N VAL A 42 17.04 -10.95 9.63
CA VAL A 42 18.00 -11.97 10.09
C VAL A 42 17.42 -13.37 10.02
N TYR A 43 16.11 -13.52 10.28
CA TYR A 43 15.42 -14.81 10.16
C TYR A 43 15.15 -15.17 8.70
N PHE A 44 14.72 -14.20 7.91
CA PHE A 44 14.46 -14.41 6.48
C PHE A 44 15.73 -14.77 5.70
N GLU A 45 16.84 -14.08 5.99
CA GLU A 45 18.13 -14.37 5.35
C GLU A 45 18.64 -15.77 5.71
N GLU A 46 18.53 -16.19 6.97
CA GLU A 46 18.88 -17.53 7.40
C GLU A 46 17.96 -18.59 6.75
N ALA A 47 16.66 -18.31 6.64
CA ALA A 47 15.73 -19.19 5.93
C ALA A 47 16.13 -19.38 4.46
N LEU A 48 16.48 -18.31 3.76
CA LEU A 48 16.92 -18.36 2.35
C LEU A 48 18.32 -18.93 2.18
N ARG A 49 19.17 -18.87 3.21
CA ARG A 49 20.47 -19.55 3.21
C ARG A 49 20.30 -21.08 3.23
N ARG A 50 19.27 -21.59 3.98
CA ARG A 50 18.95 -23.02 4.05
C ARG A 50 18.16 -23.50 2.84
N ASP A 51 17.15 -22.73 2.42
CA ASP A 51 16.34 -22.99 1.23
C ASP A 51 16.23 -21.74 0.36
N PRO A 52 17.09 -21.57 -0.65
CA PRO A 52 17.08 -20.41 -1.55
C PRO A 52 15.81 -20.25 -2.38
N LYS A 53 14.94 -21.28 -2.42
CA LYS A 53 13.69 -21.30 -3.19
C LYS A 53 12.44 -21.23 -2.30
N HIS A 54 12.59 -20.98 -1.02
CA HIS A 54 11.44 -20.87 -0.12
C HIS A 54 10.60 -19.63 -0.47
N LEU A 55 9.57 -19.85 -1.26
CA LEU A 55 8.74 -18.80 -1.86
C LEU A 55 8.17 -17.81 -0.84
N PRO A 56 7.53 -18.25 0.28
CA PRO A 56 6.99 -17.30 1.26
C PRO A 56 8.06 -16.36 1.84
N THR A 57 9.29 -16.85 2.05
CA THR A 57 10.38 -16.02 2.58
C THR A 57 10.90 -15.03 1.53
N LEU A 58 10.97 -15.42 0.26
CA LEU A 58 11.35 -14.50 -0.83
C LEU A 58 10.39 -13.32 -0.91
N ILE A 59 9.08 -13.58 -0.81
CA ILE A 59 8.03 -12.55 -0.84
C ILE A 59 8.14 -11.66 0.41
N ALA A 60 8.19 -12.26 1.60
CA ALA A 60 8.24 -11.51 2.86
C ALA A 60 9.50 -10.63 2.98
N LEU A 61 10.68 -11.16 2.61
CA LEU A 61 11.90 -10.36 2.60
C LEU A 61 11.86 -9.27 1.51
N GLY A 62 11.29 -9.57 0.35
CA GLY A 62 11.08 -8.60 -0.72
C GLY A 62 10.19 -7.44 -0.26
N GLU A 63 9.07 -7.72 0.40
CA GLU A 63 8.19 -6.73 1.01
C GLU A 63 8.91 -5.91 2.09
N TYR A 64 9.65 -6.58 2.98
CA TYR A 64 10.42 -5.91 4.03
C TYR A 64 11.45 -4.95 3.43
N ARG A 65 12.19 -5.37 2.39
CA ARG A 65 13.15 -4.50 1.68
C ARG A 65 12.46 -3.34 0.98
N TYR A 66 11.32 -3.55 0.34
CA TYR A 66 10.52 -2.48 -0.26
C TYR A 66 10.11 -1.43 0.77
N ARG A 67 9.53 -1.84 1.89
CA ARG A 67 9.07 -0.92 2.97
C ARG A 67 10.21 -0.12 3.60
N ASN A 68 11.43 -0.63 3.55
CA ASN A 68 12.63 0.04 4.06
C ASN A 68 13.40 0.83 2.97
N GLY A 69 12.87 0.96 1.75
CA GLY A 69 13.47 1.74 0.67
C GLY A 69 14.60 1.04 -0.11
N PHE A 70 14.88 -0.24 0.17
CA PHE A 70 15.88 -1.04 -0.54
C PHE A 70 15.31 -1.63 -1.83
N TYR A 71 14.86 -0.77 -2.74
CA TYR A 71 14.08 -1.18 -3.92
C TYR A 71 14.82 -2.13 -4.86
N LEU A 72 16.14 -1.97 -5.06
CA LEU A 72 16.92 -2.89 -5.92
C LEU A 72 17.00 -4.30 -5.34
N GLU A 73 17.14 -4.42 -4.02
CA GLU A 73 17.16 -5.71 -3.34
C GLU A 73 15.76 -6.35 -3.37
N ALA A 74 14.72 -5.54 -3.12
CA ALA A 74 13.34 -5.98 -3.20
C ALA A 74 12.99 -6.52 -4.59
N GLU A 75 13.36 -5.81 -5.65
CA GLU A 75 13.16 -6.25 -7.04
C GLU A 75 13.83 -7.60 -7.30
N ALA A 76 15.09 -7.75 -6.89
CA ALA A 76 15.83 -8.99 -7.10
C ALA A 76 15.17 -10.19 -6.38
N LEU A 77 14.68 -10.00 -5.16
CA LEU A 77 14.00 -11.02 -4.37
C LEU A 77 12.64 -11.40 -4.98
N LEU A 78 11.86 -10.40 -5.39
CA LEU A 78 10.52 -10.62 -5.94
C LEU A 78 10.58 -11.26 -7.33
N ARG A 79 11.55 -10.88 -8.19
CA ARG A 79 11.78 -11.59 -9.46
C ARG A 79 12.17 -13.05 -9.24
N ARG A 80 13.02 -13.34 -8.22
CA ARG A 80 13.33 -14.73 -7.84
C ARG A 80 12.10 -15.48 -7.34
N ALA A 81 11.21 -14.81 -6.59
CA ALA A 81 9.96 -15.42 -6.15
C ALA A 81 9.10 -15.84 -7.35
N LEU A 82 8.92 -14.96 -8.33
CA LEU A 82 8.18 -15.25 -9.56
C LEU A 82 8.84 -16.36 -10.40
N ASP A 83 10.16 -16.40 -10.48
CA ASP A 83 10.89 -17.49 -11.16
C ASP A 83 10.62 -18.85 -10.49
N VAL A 84 10.56 -18.90 -9.15
CA VAL A 84 10.20 -20.11 -8.40
C VAL A 84 8.76 -20.53 -8.69
N GLU A 85 7.80 -19.59 -8.65
CA GLU A 85 6.40 -19.86 -8.98
C GLU A 85 6.25 -20.45 -10.39
N HIS A 86 6.87 -19.84 -11.39
CA HIS A 86 6.80 -20.29 -12.78
C HIS A 86 7.48 -21.66 -12.98
N THR A 87 8.64 -21.88 -12.34
CA THR A 87 9.39 -23.14 -12.49
C THR A 87 8.69 -24.32 -11.83
N CYS A 88 8.02 -24.10 -10.72
CA CYS A 88 7.34 -25.16 -9.98
C CYS A 88 5.92 -25.44 -10.50
N ASN A 89 5.46 -24.78 -11.58
CA ASN A 89 4.08 -24.82 -12.06
C ASN A 89 3.07 -24.61 -10.91
N LEU A 90 3.46 -23.86 -9.89
CA LEU A 90 2.55 -23.49 -8.83
C LEU A 90 1.47 -22.62 -9.46
N ARG A 91 0.22 -23.03 -9.27
CA ARG A 91 -0.90 -22.22 -9.71
C ARG A 91 -0.77 -20.88 -8.99
N TYR A 92 -0.85 -19.78 -9.71
CA TYR A 92 -0.89 -18.42 -9.18
C TYR A 92 -1.74 -18.41 -7.90
N ALA A 93 -1.09 -18.30 -6.76
CA ALA A 93 -1.79 -18.45 -5.49
C ALA A 93 -2.63 -17.20 -5.20
N ASP A 94 -2.01 -16.02 -5.23
CA ASP A 94 -2.66 -14.79 -4.79
C ASP A 94 -2.20 -13.50 -5.52
N GLY A 95 -1.19 -13.57 -6.42
CA GLY A 95 -0.66 -12.41 -7.15
C GLY A 95 0.12 -11.42 -6.28
N GLU A 96 0.49 -11.80 -5.04
CA GLU A 96 1.16 -10.91 -4.10
C GLU A 96 2.56 -10.52 -4.57
N ALA A 97 3.32 -11.50 -5.12
CA ALA A 97 4.66 -11.24 -5.63
C ALA A 97 4.65 -10.24 -6.80
N ASP A 98 3.69 -10.36 -7.73
CA ASP A 98 3.53 -9.41 -8.82
C ASP A 98 3.14 -8.03 -8.34
N TYR A 99 2.20 -7.96 -7.38
CA TYR A 99 1.77 -6.69 -6.81
C TYR A 99 2.93 -5.95 -6.11
N LEU A 100 3.71 -6.65 -5.29
CA LEU A 100 4.87 -6.09 -4.61
C LEU A 100 5.97 -5.70 -5.59
N LEU A 101 6.18 -6.49 -6.65
CA LEU A 101 7.10 -6.12 -7.72
C LEU A 101 6.63 -4.87 -8.44
N GLY A 102 5.34 -4.77 -8.74
CA GLY A 102 4.74 -3.55 -9.31
C GLY A 102 5.01 -2.32 -8.45
N LEU A 103 4.77 -2.40 -7.13
CA LEU A 103 5.08 -1.31 -6.19
C LEU A 103 6.57 -0.95 -6.18
N THR A 104 7.42 -1.97 -6.21
CA THR A 104 8.88 -1.80 -6.19
C THR A 104 9.39 -1.12 -7.45
N LEU A 105 8.85 -1.48 -8.61
CA LEU A 105 9.19 -0.88 -9.89
C LEU A 105 8.69 0.56 -10.01
N ASP A 106 7.46 0.81 -9.54
CA ASP A 106 6.90 2.17 -9.53
C ASP A 106 7.72 3.11 -8.65
N ALA A 107 8.14 2.65 -7.46
CA ALA A 107 9.03 3.41 -6.58
C ALA A 107 10.42 3.70 -7.18
N GLN A 108 10.86 2.92 -8.16
CA GLN A 108 12.08 3.15 -8.94
C GLN A 108 11.85 4.03 -10.18
N GLY A 109 10.62 4.49 -10.45
CA GLY A 109 10.26 5.23 -11.65
C GLY A 109 10.12 4.37 -12.91
N LYS A 110 10.14 3.04 -12.78
CA LYS A 110 9.93 2.09 -13.88
C LYS A 110 8.43 1.87 -14.14
N THR A 111 7.69 2.97 -14.35
CA THR A 111 6.22 2.98 -14.34
C THR A 111 5.60 2.06 -15.39
N ALA A 112 6.20 1.91 -16.58
CA ALA A 112 5.67 1.02 -17.62
C ALA A 112 5.74 -0.46 -17.20
N GLU A 113 6.87 -0.89 -16.62
CA GLU A 113 7.01 -2.25 -16.10
C GLU A 113 6.09 -2.48 -14.90
N ALA A 114 5.95 -1.48 -14.01
CA ALA A 114 5.04 -1.52 -12.87
C ALA A 114 3.58 -1.72 -13.32
N TYR A 115 3.16 -1.01 -14.36
CA TYR A 115 1.83 -1.10 -14.93
C TYR A 115 1.52 -2.54 -15.41
N ASP A 116 2.46 -3.16 -16.13
CA ASP A 116 2.32 -4.54 -16.60
C ASP A 116 2.25 -5.53 -15.42
N GLN A 117 3.06 -5.33 -14.38
CA GLN A 117 3.05 -6.18 -13.19
C GLN A 117 1.74 -6.05 -12.40
N PHE A 118 1.20 -4.85 -12.26
CA PHE A 118 -0.11 -4.67 -11.63
C PHE A 118 -1.24 -5.33 -12.43
N TYR A 119 -1.20 -5.30 -13.76
CA TYR A 119 -2.15 -6.04 -14.57
C TYR A 119 -2.05 -7.56 -14.35
N THR A 120 -0.83 -8.08 -14.24
CA THR A 120 -0.62 -9.50 -13.93
C THR A 120 -1.16 -9.84 -12.54
N ALA A 121 -0.85 -9.01 -11.53
CA ALA A 121 -1.40 -9.17 -10.18
C ALA A 121 -2.93 -9.14 -10.15
N ALA A 122 -3.56 -8.34 -11.01
CA ALA A 122 -5.01 -8.21 -11.06
C ALA A 122 -5.76 -9.46 -11.58
N TRP A 123 -5.06 -10.48 -12.08
CA TRP A 123 -5.67 -11.76 -12.43
C TRP A 123 -6.07 -12.60 -11.21
N SER A 124 -5.54 -12.27 -10.05
CA SER A 124 -5.92 -12.91 -8.79
C SER A 124 -7.02 -12.11 -8.08
N GLY A 125 -8.07 -12.80 -7.63
CA GLY A 125 -9.14 -12.17 -6.83
C GLY A 125 -8.66 -11.54 -5.53
N ALA A 126 -7.53 -12.00 -4.98
CA ALA A 126 -6.95 -11.46 -3.76
C ALA A 126 -6.29 -10.08 -3.96
N THR A 127 -5.78 -9.81 -5.16
CA THR A 127 -4.99 -8.62 -5.45
C THR A 127 -5.65 -7.66 -6.43
N VAL A 128 -6.73 -8.07 -7.14
CA VAL A 128 -7.35 -7.26 -8.20
C VAL A 128 -7.72 -5.85 -7.73
N ALA A 129 -8.34 -5.69 -6.56
CA ALA A 129 -8.77 -4.37 -6.10
C ALA A 129 -7.59 -3.43 -5.83
N LYS A 130 -6.56 -3.91 -5.12
CA LYS A 130 -5.36 -3.12 -4.83
C LYS A 130 -4.52 -2.84 -6.07
N ALA A 131 -4.39 -3.81 -6.99
CA ALA A 131 -3.65 -3.66 -8.23
C ALA A 131 -4.33 -2.67 -9.19
N MET A 132 -5.65 -2.81 -9.42
CA MET A 132 -6.41 -1.90 -10.26
C MET A 132 -6.46 -0.47 -9.70
N SER A 133 -6.44 -0.31 -8.36
CA SER A 133 -6.32 0.99 -7.73
C SER A 133 -4.97 1.66 -8.04
N LYS A 134 -3.87 0.89 -8.07
CA LYS A 134 -2.54 1.40 -8.47
C LYS A 134 -2.45 1.70 -9.96
N ILE A 135 -3.08 0.91 -10.82
CA ILE A 135 -3.19 1.20 -12.25
C ILE A 135 -3.96 2.51 -12.45
N ALA A 136 -5.07 2.72 -11.73
CA ALA A 136 -5.83 3.97 -11.79
C ALA A 136 -4.98 5.18 -11.35
N ALA A 137 -4.12 5.03 -10.34
CA ALA A 137 -3.18 6.08 -9.93
C ALA A 137 -2.19 6.43 -11.06
N ILE A 138 -1.62 5.42 -11.72
CA ILE A 138 -0.72 5.62 -12.87
C ILE A 138 -1.45 6.34 -14.03
N ASP A 139 -2.69 5.95 -14.32
CA ASP A 139 -3.49 6.64 -15.34
C ASP A 139 -3.76 8.11 -14.99
N GLY A 140 -3.98 8.41 -13.70
CA GLY A 140 -4.12 9.77 -13.20
C GLY A 140 -2.85 10.60 -13.42
N ARG A 141 -1.67 10.06 -13.10
CA ARG A 141 -0.36 10.66 -13.39
C ARG A 141 -0.19 10.94 -14.89
N ASN A 142 -0.69 10.07 -15.73
CA ASN A 142 -0.70 10.24 -17.19
C ASN A 142 -1.83 11.16 -17.69
N ARG A 143 -2.68 11.67 -16.79
CA ARG A 143 -3.86 12.51 -17.10
C ARG A 143 -4.90 11.80 -17.98
N ASP A 144 -4.88 10.48 -18.03
CA ASP A 144 -5.91 9.66 -18.70
C ASP A 144 -7.06 9.36 -17.72
N TYR A 145 -7.81 10.40 -17.39
CA TYR A 145 -8.90 10.31 -16.40
C TYR A 145 -10.01 9.34 -16.81
N LYS A 146 -10.12 9.04 -18.11
CA LYS A 146 -11.04 8.00 -18.58
C LYS A 146 -10.61 6.61 -18.12
N LYS A 147 -9.36 6.24 -18.37
CA LYS A 147 -8.82 4.96 -17.91
C LYS A 147 -8.75 4.92 -16.38
N MET A 148 -8.35 6.02 -15.73
CA MET A 148 -8.38 6.11 -14.28
C MET A 148 -9.75 5.72 -13.72
N LEU A 149 -10.84 6.25 -14.29
CA LEU A 149 -12.21 5.91 -13.88
C LEU A 149 -12.55 4.45 -14.18
N GLU A 150 -12.18 3.93 -15.34
CA GLU A 150 -12.40 2.55 -15.73
C GLU A 150 -11.72 1.56 -14.79
N HIS A 151 -10.43 1.77 -14.48
CA HIS A 151 -9.69 0.88 -13.58
C HIS A 151 -10.12 1.01 -12.12
N ALA A 152 -10.43 2.23 -11.65
CA ALA A 152 -11.00 2.42 -10.33
C ALA A 152 -12.38 1.73 -10.20
N ALA A 153 -13.19 1.71 -11.27
CA ALA A 153 -14.46 0.98 -11.28
C ALA A 153 -14.25 -0.53 -11.15
N VAL A 154 -13.28 -1.12 -11.87
CA VAL A 154 -12.94 -2.54 -11.73
C VAL A 154 -12.48 -2.87 -10.29
N ALA A 155 -11.67 -1.99 -9.67
CA ALA A 155 -11.30 -2.17 -8.27
C ALA A 155 -12.52 -2.19 -7.35
N LEU A 156 -13.50 -1.32 -7.60
CA LEU A 156 -14.74 -1.23 -6.82
C LEU A 156 -15.72 -2.38 -7.09
N GLU A 157 -15.72 -2.97 -8.28
CA GLU A 157 -16.48 -4.18 -8.57
C GLU A 157 -15.97 -5.36 -7.75
N SER A 158 -14.66 -5.45 -7.55
CA SER A 158 -14.04 -6.48 -6.71
C SER A 158 -14.17 -6.19 -5.21
N ALA A 159 -14.01 -4.93 -4.82
CA ALA A 159 -14.08 -4.49 -3.43
C ALA A 159 -14.87 -3.17 -3.32
N ALA A 160 -16.19 -3.28 -3.18
CA ALA A 160 -17.13 -2.15 -3.23
C ALA A 160 -16.86 -1.02 -2.21
N ARG A 161 -16.06 -1.30 -1.17
CA ARG A 161 -15.68 -0.33 -0.12
C ARG A 161 -14.18 -0.02 -0.15
N HIS A 162 -13.50 -0.22 -1.29
CA HIS A 162 -12.08 0.11 -1.39
C HIS A 162 -11.88 1.62 -1.28
N PRO A 163 -11.23 2.13 -0.20
CA PRO A 163 -11.25 3.56 0.11
C PRO A 163 -10.56 4.39 -0.97
N LEU A 164 -9.36 4.00 -1.39
CA LEU A 164 -8.55 4.71 -2.37
C LEU A 164 -9.19 4.71 -3.76
N ALA A 165 -9.70 3.55 -4.22
CA ALA A 165 -10.36 3.44 -5.52
C ALA A 165 -11.63 4.32 -5.60
N SER A 166 -12.37 4.46 -4.50
CA SER A 166 -13.54 5.35 -4.43
C SER A 166 -13.17 6.81 -4.66
N VAL A 167 -12.07 7.27 -4.05
CA VAL A 167 -11.60 8.64 -4.19
C VAL A 167 -10.99 8.88 -5.56
N TYR A 168 -10.20 7.95 -6.09
CA TYR A 168 -9.64 8.08 -7.44
C TYR A 168 -10.73 8.11 -8.51
N ALA A 169 -11.80 7.31 -8.37
CA ALA A 169 -12.94 7.40 -9.26
C ALA A 169 -13.65 8.77 -9.18
N ALA A 170 -13.82 9.32 -7.98
CA ALA A 170 -14.40 10.65 -7.80
C ALA A 170 -13.52 11.77 -8.41
N LEU A 171 -12.21 11.72 -8.19
CA LEU A 171 -11.25 12.65 -8.79
C LEU A 171 -11.26 12.58 -10.32
N ALA A 172 -11.33 11.36 -10.88
CA ALA A 172 -11.46 11.18 -12.32
C ALA A 172 -12.78 11.76 -12.87
N GLU A 173 -13.91 11.51 -12.19
CA GLU A 173 -15.22 12.09 -12.54
C GLU A 173 -15.17 13.62 -12.50
N TRP A 174 -14.56 14.19 -11.46
CA TRP A 174 -14.36 15.64 -11.37
C TRP A 174 -13.57 16.20 -12.55
N LYS A 175 -12.41 15.64 -12.88
CA LYS A 175 -11.59 16.09 -14.02
C LYS A 175 -12.28 15.87 -15.38
N LEU A 176 -13.26 14.97 -15.46
CA LEU A 176 -14.12 14.75 -16.64
C LEU A 176 -15.35 15.69 -16.67
N GLY A 177 -15.48 16.63 -15.72
CA GLY A 177 -16.60 17.57 -15.63
C GLY A 177 -17.89 16.95 -15.10
N ARG A 178 -17.82 15.83 -14.39
CA ARG A 178 -18.97 15.09 -13.82
C ARG A 178 -19.07 15.33 -12.32
N GLU A 179 -19.13 16.59 -11.90
CA GLU A 179 -19.05 16.99 -10.49
C GLU A 179 -20.14 16.33 -9.62
N ALA A 180 -21.38 16.27 -10.11
CA ALA A 180 -22.47 15.64 -9.36
C ALA A 180 -22.21 14.14 -9.09
N ALA A 181 -21.66 13.42 -10.05
CA ALA A 181 -21.30 12.01 -9.88
C ALA A 181 -20.13 11.83 -8.90
N ALA A 182 -19.13 12.71 -8.98
CA ALA A 182 -18.01 12.74 -8.03
C ALA A 182 -18.52 12.95 -6.60
N MET A 183 -19.39 13.92 -6.38
CA MET A 183 -19.97 14.19 -5.05
C MET A 183 -20.78 13.01 -4.52
N GLU A 184 -21.66 12.41 -5.33
CA GLU A 184 -22.42 11.23 -4.93
C GLU A 184 -21.51 10.07 -4.52
N ARG A 185 -20.40 9.88 -5.23
CA ARG A 185 -19.42 8.85 -4.92
C ARG A 185 -18.71 9.09 -3.59
N LEU A 186 -18.30 10.33 -3.34
CA LEU A 186 -17.68 10.72 -2.07
C LEU A 186 -18.67 10.59 -0.89
N ASP A 187 -19.92 10.98 -1.07
CA ASP A 187 -20.97 10.81 -0.06
C ASP A 187 -21.20 9.34 0.28
N ARG A 188 -21.17 8.47 -0.73
CA ARG A 188 -21.28 7.01 -0.54
C ARG A 188 -20.06 6.46 0.19
N ALA A 189 -18.84 6.89 -0.18
CA ALA A 189 -17.62 6.46 0.49
C ALA A 189 -17.62 6.86 1.97
N LEU A 190 -17.98 8.10 2.28
CA LEU A 190 -18.09 8.62 3.64
C LEU A 190 -19.26 7.99 4.43
N GLY A 191 -20.31 7.56 3.75
CA GLY A 191 -21.40 6.78 4.36
C GLY A 191 -20.96 5.40 4.83
N PHE A 192 -19.95 4.79 4.18
CA PHE A 192 -19.35 3.53 4.62
C PHE A 192 -18.23 3.72 5.64
N ASP A 193 -17.41 4.74 5.44
CA ASP A 193 -16.28 5.06 6.29
C ASP A 193 -16.21 6.58 6.54
N PRO A 194 -16.83 7.05 7.61
CA PRO A 194 -16.80 8.47 7.99
C PRO A 194 -15.40 8.99 8.37
N MET A 195 -14.46 8.07 8.61
CA MET A 195 -13.08 8.39 8.96
C MET A 195 -12.13 8.39 7.76
N ASN A 196 -12.63 8.22 6.55
CA ASN A 196 -11.82 8.36 5.33
C ASN A 196 -11.51 9.84 5.09
N ASP A 197 -10.39 10.29 5.65
CA ASP A 197 -9.93 11.67 5.58
C ASP A 197 -9.63 12.12 4.14
N PHE A 198 -9.15 11.22 3.28
CA PHE A 198 -8.92 11.53 1.88
C PHE A 198 -10.23 11.84 1.14
N ALA A 199 -11.27 11.01 1.32
CA ALA A 199 -12.59 11.26 0.73
C ALA A 199 -13.20 12.56 1.26
N ALA A 200 -13.06 12.82 2.56
CA ALA A 200 -13.58 14.05 3.18
C ALA A 200 -12.85 15.30 2.67
N TYR A 201 -11.54 15.25 2.50
CA TYR A 201 -10.76 16.35 1.93
C TYR A 201 -11.15 16.63 0.47
N VAL A 202 -11.22 15.60 -0.36
CA VAL A 202 -11.61 15.76 -1.77
C VAL A 202 -13.03 16.33 -1.89
N LYS A 203 -13.94 15.93 -1.01
CA LYS A 203 -15.28 16.54 -0.95
C LYS A 203 -15.21 18.04 -0.67
N VAL A 204 -14.47 18.45 0.36
CA VAL A 204 -14.25 19.87 0.70
C VAL A 204 -13.63 20.63 -0.47
N LEU A 205 -12.66 20.02 -1.15
CA LEU A 205 -12.01 20.59 -2.35
C LEU A 205 -13.03 20.84 -3.47
N LEU A 206 -13.91 19.90 -3.76
CA LEU A 206 -14.93 20.02 -4.82
C LEU A 206 -16.03 21.05 -4.44
N GLU A 207 -16.33 21.20 -3.17
CA GLU A 207 -17.27 22.22 -2.66
C GLU A 207 -16.66 23.64 -2.63
N GLY A 208 -15.37 23.77 -2.95
CA GLY A 208 -14.65 25.06 -2.87
C GLY A 208 -14.35 25.50 -1.43
N GLY A 209 -14.35 24.55 -0.48
CA GLY A 209 -14.07 24.80 0.92
C GLY A 209 -12.59 25.08 1.21
N ALA A 210 -12.31 25.64 2.38
CA ALA A 210 -10.97 26.02 2.78
C ALA A 210 -10.26 24.94 3.61
N VAL A 211 -8.97 24.71 3.38
CA VAL A 211 -8.14 23.77 4.13
C VAL A 211 -8.14 24.04 5.65
N PRO A 212 -8.03 25.30 6.14
CA PRO A 212 -8.09 25.57 7.57
C PRO A 212 -9.40 25.12 8.25
N GLU A 213 -10.54 25.24 7.57
CA GLU A 213 -11.83 24.76 8.09
C GLU A 213 -11.87 23.23 8.15
N PHE A 214 -11.33 22.58 7.12
CA PHE A 214 -11.15 21.13 7.13
C PHE A 214 -10.25 20.69 8.27
N ALA A 215 -9.09 21.35 8.45
CA ALA A 215 -8.13 21.09 9.53
C ALA A 215 -8.79 21.21 10.92
N ALA A 216 -9.56 22.27 11.15
CA ALA A 216 -10.25 22.51 12.40
C ALA A 216 -11.32 21.45 12.75
N SER A 217 -11.81 20.73 11.73
CA SER A 217 -12.75 19.61 11.91
C SER A 217 -12.05 18.30 12.30
N ARG A 218 -10.72 18.25 12.25
CA ARG A 218 -9.91 17.06 12.52
C ARG A 218 -9.19 17.15 13.87
N ARG A 219 -8.54 16.04 14.25
CA ARG A 219 -7.83 15.94 15.53
C ARG A 219 -6.48 16.67 15.49
N SER A 220 -5.79 16.71 16.62
CA SER A 220 -4.51 17.39 16.85
C SER A 220 -3.34 16.93 15.96
N ASP A 221 -3.47 15.83 15.24
CA ASP A 221 -2.47 15.23 14.34
C ASP A 221 -2.73 15.54 12.86
N PHE A 222 -3.41 16.65 12.57
CA PHE A 222 -3.78 17.02 11.20
C PHE A 222 -2.58 17.09 10.25
N SER A 223 -1.38 17.44 10.73
CA SER A 223 -0.18 17.46 9.87
C SER A 223 0.14 16.09 9.27
N GLN A 224 -0.03 15.01 10.04
CA GLN A 224 0.14 13.65 9.51
C GLN A 224 -0.97 13.31 8.52
N ILE A 225 -2.22 13.64 8.83
CA ILE A 225 -3.35 13.43 7.93
C ILE A 225 -3.13 14.17 6.60
N ALA A 226 -2.65 15.41 6.66
CA ALA A 226 -2.35 16.19 5.46
C ALA A 226 -1.24 15.58 4.61
N LEU A 227 -0.20 15.01 5.24
CA LEU A 227 0.89 14.31 4.55
C LEU A 227 0.37 13.03 3.88
N ASP A 228 -0.46 12.24 4.56
CA ASP A 228 -1.04 11.02 4.01
C ASP A 228 -1.95 11.33 2.81
N ILE A 229 -2.81 12.35 2.91
CA ILE A 229 -3.65 12.81 1.80
C ILE A 229 -2.81 13.34 0.64
N ALA A 230 -1.78 14.14 0.93
CA ALA A 230 -0.90 14.68 -0.10
C ALA A 230 -0.14 13.57 -0.83
N PHE A 231 0.29 12.53 -0.12
CA PHE A 231 0.90 11.36 -0.72
C PHE A 231 -0.04 10.66 -1.72
N ASP A 232 -1.29 10.40 -1.30
CA ASP A 232 -2.29 9.78 -2.16
C ASP A 232 -2.67 10.65 -3.37
N LEU A 233 -2.71 11.97 -3.20
CA LEU A 233 -2.92 12.91 -4.30
C LEU A 233 -1.78 12.87 -5.31
N ILE A 234 -0.52 12.91 -4.84
CA ILE A 234 0.67 12.84 -5.71
C ILE A 234 0.72 11.49 -6.43
N ASP A 235 0.43 10.40 -5.73
CA ASP A 235 0.37 9.06 -6.32
C ASP A 235 -0.65 9.00 -7.46
N GLY A 236 -1.78 9.71 -7.32
CA GLY A 236 -2.83 9.84 -8.35
C GLY A 236 -2.61 10.90 -9.41
N GLY A 237 -1.51 11.69 -9.37
CA GLY A 237 -1.20 12.75 -10.34
C GLY A 237 -1.92 14.09 -10.11
N PHE A 238 -2.25 14.38 -8.84
CA PHE A 238 -2.91 15.61 -8.40
C PHE A 238 -1.96 16.48 -7.56
N GLU A 239 -0.77 16.75 -8.11
CA GLU A 239 0.31 17.46 -7.41
C GLU A 239 -0.10 18.88 -7.01
N SER A 240 -0.88 19.58 -7.86
CA SER A 240 -1.35 20.94 -7.56
C SER A 240 -2.28 20.97 -6.34
N GLU A 241 -3.14 19.98 -6.21
CA GLU A 241 -4.07 19.83 -5.11
C GLU A 241 -3.34 19.43 -3.81
N ALA A 242 -2.29 18.59 -3.93
CA ALA A 242 -1.41 18.25 -2.82
C ALA A 242 -0.61 19.47 -2.33
N GLU A 243 -0.04 20.25 -3.23
CA GLU A 243 0.67 21.49 -2.90
C GLU A 243 -0.25 22.49 -2.20
N ALA A 244 -1.47 22.69 -2.71
CA ALA A 244 -2.47 23.56 -2.10
C ALA A 244 -2.86 23.10 -0.68
N LEU A 245 -2.99 21.78 -0.45
CA LEU A 245 -3.24 21.23 0.87
C LEU A 245 -2.09 21.55 1.83
N LEU A 246 -0.86 21.21 1.45
CA LEU A 246 0.31 21.36 2.32
C LEU A 246 0.64 22.83 2.61
N ALA A 247 0.51 23.72 1.61
CA ALA A 247 0.75 25.16 1.79
C ALA A 247 -0.25 25.83 2.76
N ASN A 248 -1.45 25.26 2.91
CA ASN A 248 -2.49 25.78 3.80
C ASN A 248 -2.67 24.94 5.08
N THR A 249 -1.80 23.94 5.30
CA THR A 249 -1.80 23.15 6.53
C THR A 249 -1.22 24.01 7.67
N PRO A 250 -1.93 24.13 8.81
CA PRO A 250 -1.41 24.87 9.96
C PRO A 250 -0.09 24.27 10.45
N ASP A 251 0.86 25.13 10.80
CA ASP A 251 2.11 24.69 11.41
C ASP A 251 1.81 23.97 12.75
N PRO A 252 2.27 22.73 12.94
CA PRO A 252 2.02 21.97 14.17
C PRO A 252 2.63 22.63 15.42
N THR A 253 3.53 23.60 15.25
CA THR A 253 4.14 24.38 16.34
C THR A 253 3.32 25.61 16.72
N THR A 254 2.31 25.98 15.95
CA THR A 254 1.45 27.12 16.27
C THR A 254 0.30 26.67 17.18
N PRO A 255 0.22 27.12 18.44
CA PRO A 255 -0.90 26.77 19.31
C PRO A 255 -2.19 27.35 18.73
N MET A 256 -3.20 26.49 18.53
CA MET A 256 -4.58 26.91 18.17
C MET A 256 -5.29 27.55 19.34
#